data_d41d01d03658e08b2da690cbd66379c3
#
_entry.id   d41d01d03658e08b2da690cbd66379c3
#
_cell.length_a   1.000
_cell.length_b   1.000
_cell.length_c   1.000
_cell.angle_alpha   90.00
_cell.angle_beta   90.00
_cell.angle_gamma   90.00
#
_symmetry.space_group_name_H-M   'P 1'
#
loop_
_entity.id
_entity.type
_entity.pdbx_description
1 polymer ?
#
loop_
_entity_poly.entity_id
_entity_poly.type
_entity_poly.pdbx_seq_one_letter_code
_entity_poly.pdbx_strand_id
1 'polypeptide(L)'
;MSIPFSPQHGLVIVRAAVDGPSGSAVLRLALDTGATGTVINVGMLVALGYDPALVPERIQVTTGSGVEFVPRVSLHKIVALGQERTNFSVLGHTLPPSASIDGVLGLDFVRGQTLTVDFRTGTITLT
;
A
#
# COMPACT_ATOMS: atom_id res chain seq x y z
N MET A 1 -13.05 14.82 0.47
CA MET A 1 -13.19 14.04 1.71
C MET A 1 -11.88 14.09 2.47
N SER A 2 -11.94 14.38 3.75
CA SER A 2 -10.78 14.38 4.64
C SER A 2 -10.75 13.10 5.46
N ILE A 3 -9.59 12.44 5.48
CA ILE A 3 -9.39 11.20 6.22
C ILE A 3 -8.51 11.51 7.43
N PRO A 4 -8.91 11.14 8.65
CA PRO A 4 -8.09 11.39 9.83
C PRO A 4 -6.88 10.45 9.90
N PHE A 5 -5.80 10.95 10.46
CA PHE A 5 -4.64 10.16 10.85
C PHE A 5 -4.08 10.67 12.17
N SER A 6 -3.22 9.88 12.81
CA SER A 6 -2.59 10.30 14.07
C SER A 6 -1.35 11.15 13.77
N PRO A 7 -1.36 12.49 13.99
CA PRO A 7 -0.23 13.34 13.66
C PRO A 7 0.97 13.16 14.59
N GLN A 8 0.78 12.48 15.72
CA GLN A 8 1.83 12.22 16.70
C GLN A 8 2.52 10.86 16.50
N HIS A 9 2.00 10.02 15.63
CA HIS A 9 2.62 8.74 15.31
C HIS A 9 3.86 8.95 14.42
N GLY A 10 4.86 8.06 14.52
CA GLY A 10 6.08 8.17 13.72
C GLY A 10 5.87 8.06 12.22
N LEU A 11 4.82 7.32 11.80
CA LEU A 11 4.45 7.18 10.41
C LEU A 11 3.06 7.75 10.19
N VAL A 12 2.79 8.21 8.97
CA VAL A 12 1.43 8.58 8.55
C VAL A 12 0.74 7.30 8.08
N ILE A 13 -0.15 6.76 8.91
CA ILE A 13 -0.83 5.49 8.64
C ILE A 13 -2.19 5.76 8.00
N VAL A 14 -2.44 5.09 6.89
CA VAL A 14 -3.69 5.14 6.13
C VAL A 14 -4.30 3.75 6.14
N ARG A 15 -5.60 3.66 6.37
CA ARG A 15 -6.34 2.40 6.26
C ARG A 15 -6.77 2.20 4.81
N ALA A 16 -6.50 1.01 4.28
CA ALA A 16 -6.87 0.64 2.93
C ALA A 16 -7.69 -0.66 2.96
N ALA A 17 -8.88 -0.61 2.40
CA ALA A 17 -9.70 -1.82 2.23
C ALA A 17 -9.27 -2.49 0.93
N VAL A 18 -8.83 -3.72 1.03
CA VAL A 18 -8.32 -4.48 -0.12
C VAL A 18 -9.15 -5.74 -0.31
N ASP A 19 -9.62 -5.95 -1.53
CA ASP A 19 -10.36 -7.15 -1.92
C ASP A 19 -9.47 -8.11 -2.69
N GLY A 20 -9.63 -9.38 -2.42
CA GLY A 20 -8.95 -10.45 -3.13
C GLY A 20 -9.89 -11.63 -3.41
N PRO A 21 -9.36 -12.70 -4.04
CA PRO A 21 -10.17 -13.88 -4.39
C PRO A 21 -10.85 -14.56 -3.20
N SER A 22 -10.26 -14.48 -2.00
CA SER A 22 -10.76 -15.18 -0.81
C SER A 22 -11.51 -14.28 0.16
N GLY A 23 -11.61 -12.99 -0.11
CA GLY A 23 -12.28 -12.04 0.77
C GLY A 23 -11.62 -10.68 0.77
N SER A 24 -11.87 -9.92 1.83
CA SER A 24 -11.35 -8.57 1.96
C SER A 24 -10.76 -8.34 3.36
N ALA A 25 -9.87 -7.36 3.46
CA ALA A 25 -9.26 -6.96 4.73
C ALA A 25 -8.98 -5.46 4.71
N VAL A 26 -8.90 -4.86 5.90
CA VAL A 26 -8.44 -3.49 6.06
C VAL A 26 -6.98 -3.53 6.48
N LEU A 27 -6.11 -2.99 5.63
CA LEU A 27 -4.67 -2.98 5.85
C LEU A 27 -4.23 -1.62 6.40
N ARG A 28 -3.15 -1.65 7.16
CA ARG A 28 -2.48 -0.44 7.65
C ARG A 28 -1.30 -0.15 6.72
N LEU A 29 -1.40 0.90 5.93
CA LEU A 29 -0.35 1.29 4.99
C LEU A 29 0.29 2.60 5.42
N ALA A 30 1.61 2.66 5.40
CA ALA A 30 2.30 3.94 5.59
C ALA A 30 2.22 4.74 4.29
N LEU A 31 1.75 5.97 4.38
CA LEU A 31 1.79 6.89 3.25
C LEU A 31 3.23 7.29 2.99
N ASP A 32 3.75 6.99 1.81
CA ASP A 32 5.16 7.18 1.48
C ASP A 32 5.31 7.82 0.10
N THR A 33 5.50 9.14 0.08
CA THR A 33 5.73 9.88 -1.15
C THR A 33 7.13 9.64 -1.74
N GLY A 34 7.99 8.93 -1.02
CA GLY A 34 9.28 8.48 -1.51
C GLY A 34 9.24 7.13 -2.22
N ALA A 35 8.12 6.42 -2.15
CA ALA A 35 7.94 5.14 -2.83
C ALA A 35 7.21 5.36 -4.16
N THR A 36 7.80 4.89 -5.26
CA THR A 36 7.17 5.01 -6.57
C THR A 36 5.97 4.08 -6.73
N GLY A 37 5.99 2.93 -6.09
CA GLY A 37 4.93 1.93 -6.15
C GLY A 37 4.45 1.51 -4.77
N THR A 38 3.17 1.14 -4.71
CA THR A 38 2.57 0.57 -3.50
C THR A 38 3.11 -0.84 -3.27
N VAL A 39 3.44 -1.14 -2.02
CA VAL A 39 3.97 -2.43 -1.59
C VAL A 39 3.08 -3.01 -0.51
N ILE A 40 2.73 -4.28 -0.63
CA ILE A 40 1.94 -4.99 0.38
C ILE A 40 2.72 -6.22 0.85
N ASN A 41 2.67 -6.48 2.14
CA ASN A 41 3.28 -7.65 2.74
C ASN A 41 2.73 -8.92 2.09
N VAL A 42 3.64 -9.79 1.66
CA VAL A 42 3.29 -11.05 0.98
C VAL A 42 2.32 -11.88 1.81
N GLY A 43 2.47 -11.93 3.14
CA GLY A 43 1.56 -12.67 4.01
C GLY A 43 0.13 -12.18 3.92
N MET A 44 -0.09 -10.88 3.77
CA MET A 44 -1.43 -10.31 3.60
C MET A 44 -2.01 -10.65 2.22
N LEU A 45 -1.19 -10.63 1.18
CA LEU A 45 -1.63 -11.03 -0.16
C LEU A 45 -2.07 -12.48 -0.18
N VAL A 46 -1.32 -13.37 0.47
CA VAL A 46 -1.70 -14.78 0.60
C VAL A 46 -3.01 -14.93 1.35
N ALA A 47 -3.19 -14.21 2.45
CA ALA A 47 -4.42 -14.24 3.25
C ALA A 47 -5.64 -13.80 2.44
N LEU A 48 -5.47 -12.90 1.47
CA LEU A 48 -6.53 -12.42 0.59
C LEU A 48 -6.79 -13.34 -0.60
N GLY A 49 -6.03 -14.41 -0.74
CA GLY A 49 -6.22 -15.40 -1.79
C GLY A 49 -5.38 -15.19 -3.04
N TYR A 50 -4.45 -14.25 -3.02
CA TYR A 50 -3.46 -14.11 -4.08
C TYR A 50 -2.35 -15.13 -3.91
N ASP A 51 -1.68 -15.47 -5.00
CA ASP A 51 -0.53 -16.37 -4.96
C ASP A 51 0.69 -15.66 -5.56
N PRO A 52 1.43 -14.90 -4.74
CA PRO A 52 2.59 -14.14 -5.23
C PRO A 52 3.71 -15.03 -5.79
N ALA A 53 3.77 -16.30 -5.35
CA ALA A 53 4.79 -17.23 -5.84
C ALA A 53 4.55 -17.66 -7.29
N LEU A 54 3.30 -17.62 -7.76
CA LEU A 54 2.91 -18.08 -9.08
C LEU A 54 2.72 -16.96 -10.10
N VAL A 55 2.76 -15.68 -9.69
CA VAL A 55 2.62 -14.59 -10.66
C VAL A 55 3.82 -14.56 -11.61
N PRO A 56 3.58 -14.38 -12.92
CA PRO A 56 4.67 -14.41 -13.90
C PRO A 56 5.53 -13.15 -13.89
N GLU A 57 4.95 -12.02 -13.49
CA GLU A 57 5.63 -10.74 -13.55
C GLU A 57 6.41 -10.47 -12.26
N ARG A 58 7.70 -10.18 -12.42
CA ARG A 58 8.59 -9.83 -11.33
C ARG A 58 9.30 -8.53 -11.67
N ILE A 59 9.35 -7.63 -10.68
CA ILE A 59 9.92 -6.30 -10.82
C ILE A 59 11.22 -6.24 -10.04
N GLN A 60 12.25 -5.68 -10.67
CA GLN A 60 13.52 -5.43 -10.01
C GLN A 60 13.39 -4.22 -9.09
N VAL A 61 13.77 -4.41 -7.83
CA VAL A 61 13.76 -3.35 -6.81
C VAL A 61 15.15 -3.26 -6.21
N THR A 62 15.66 -2.04 -6.13
CA THR A 62 16.93 -1.77 -5.44
C THR A 62 16.63 -1.40 -3.99
N THR A 63 17.23 -2.14 -3.06
CA THR A 63 17.11 -1.91 -1.62
C THR A 63 18.47 -1.58 -1.04
N GLY A 64 18.52 -1.24 0.24
CA GLY A 64 19.78 -0.99 0.93
C GLY A 64 20.70 -2.22 1.00
N SER A 65 20.17 -3.44 0.84
CA SER A 65 20.92 -4.68 0.84
C SER A 65 21.19 -5.25 -0.55
N GLY A 66 20.81 -4.52 -1.63
CA GLY A 66 21.07 -4.94 -3.00
C GLY A 66 19.84 -4.93 -3.89
N VAL A 67 19.87 -5.78 -4.92
CA VAL A 67 18.80 -5.88 -5.91
C VAL A 67 17.95 -7.12 -5.61
N GLU A 68 16.64 -6.94 -5.59
CA GLU A 68 15.68 -8.02 -5.42
C GLU A 68 14.67 -8.02 -6.56
N PHE A 69 14.13 -9.20 -6.87
CA PHE A 69 13.01 -9.35 -7.79
C PHE A 69 11.78 -9.71 -6.98
N VAL A 70 10.78 -8.84 -7.02
CA VAL A 70 9.55 -8.99 -6.25
C VAL A 70 8.35 -9.20 -7.16
N PRO A 71 7.36 -9.99 -6.73
CA PRO A 71 6.18 -10.23 -7.54
C PRO A 71 5.32 -8.98 -7.67
N ARG A 72 4.76 -8.77 -8.85
CA ARG A 72 3.72 -7.78 -9.09
C ARG A 72 2.37 -8.49 -9.09
N VAL A 73 1.48 -8.03 -8.23
CA VAL A 73 0.15 -8.63 -8.03
C VAL A 73 -0.91 -7.58 -8.36
N SER A 74 -1.88 -7.96 -9.20
CA SER A 74 -3.01 -7.09 -9.51
C SER A 74 -4.11 -7.31 -8.48
N LEU A 75 -4.38 -6.30 -7.66
CA LEU A 75 -5.46 -6.34 -6.70
C LEU A 75 -6.81 -6.20 -7.41
N HIS A 76 -7.83 -6.95 -6.96
CA HIS A 76 -9.18 -6.78 -7.46
C HIS A 76 -9.68 -5.36 -7.21
N LYS A 77 -9.50 -4.88 -5.98
CA LYS A 77 -9.90 -3.53 -5.60
C LYS A 77 -9.12 -3.07 -4.37
N ILE A 78 -8.81 -1.79 -4.33
CA ILE A 78 -8.28 -1.12 -3.15
C ILE A 78 -9.03 0.20 -2.96
N VAL A 79 -9.44 0.48 -1.72
CA VAL A 79 -10.06 1.75 -1.35
C VAL A 79 -9.23 2.38 -0.24
N ALA A 80 -8.71 3.55 -0.50
CA ALA A 80 -7.93 4.32 0.47
C ALA A 80 -8.13 5.82 0.20
N LEU A 81 -8.04 6.64 1.21
CA LEU A 81 -8.15 8.10 1.08
C LEU A 81 -9.43 8.54 0.36
N GLY A 82 -10.51 7.78 0.52
CA GLY A 82 -11.79 8.06 -0.15
C GLY A 82 -11.82 7.74 -1.64
N GLN A 83 -10.79 7.08 -2.18
CA GLN A 83 -10.65 6.77 -3.60
C GLN A 83 -10.60 5.26 -3.81
N GLU A 84 -11.27 4.79 -4.86
CA GLU A 84 -11.29 3.38 -5.23
C GLU A 84 -10.46 3.17 -6.49
N ARG A 85 -9.67 2.09 -6.50
CA ARG A 85 -8.93 1.62 -7.68
C ARG A 85 -9.23 0.14 -7.90
N THR A 86 -9.57 -0.23 -9.12
CA THR A 86 -9.75 -1.64 -9.52
C THR A 86 -8.57 -2.09 -10.37
N ASN A 87 -8.26 -3.38 -10.28
CA ASN A 87 -7.11 -3.95 -11.00
C ASN A 87 -5.82 -3.16 -10.74
N PHE A 88 -5.61 -2.81 -9.49
CA PHE A 88 -4.49 -1.98 -9.07
C PHE A 88 -3.27 -2.85 -8.79
N SER A 89 -2.19 -2.65 -9.55
CA SER A 89 -0.96 -3.43 -9.38
C SER A 89 -0.16 -2.96 -8.19
N VAL A 90 0.23 -3.91 -7.34
CA VAL A 90 1.11 -3.66 -6.20
C VAL A 90 2.30 -4.62 -6.24
N LEU A 91 3.35 -4.27 -5.52
CA LEU A 91 4.48 -5.16 -5.31
C LEU A 91 4.30 -5.93 -4.01
N GLY A 92 4.63 -7.22 -4.04
CA GLY A 92 4.65 -8.04 -2.83
C GLY A 92 6.05 -8.07 -2.23
N HIS A 93 6.15 -7.84 -0.93
CA HIS A 93 7.43 -7.89 -0.23
C HIS A 93 7.24 -8.39 1.19
N THR A 94 8.26 -9.02 1.74
CA THR A 94 8.22 -9.43 3.13
C THR A 94 8.67 -8.26 4.01
N LEU A 95 7.78 -7.82 4.89
CA LEU A 95 8.07 -6.74 5.84
C LEU A 95 8.40 -7.35 7.20
N PRO A 96 9.34 -6.78 7.95
CA PRO A 96 9.62 -7.26 9.31
C PRO A 96 8.40 -7.02 10.21
N PRO A 97 8.08 -7.96 11.12
CA PRO A 97 6.95 -7.79 12.05
C PRO A 97 7.04 -6.51 12.89
N SER A 98 8.26 -6.06 13.18
CA SER A 98 8.51 -4.84 13.94
C SER A 98 8.05 -3.56 13.23
N ALA A 99 7.80 -3.61 11.92
CA ALA A 99 7.33 -2.45 11.17
C ALA A 99 5.93 -2.02 11.57
N SER A 100 5.10 -2.93 12.10
CA SER A 100 3.71 -2.69 12.54
C SER A 100 2.81 -2.11 11.43
N ILE A 101 3.16 -2.35 10.19
CA ILE A 101 2.40 -1.96 8.99
C ILE A 101 2.29 -3.16 8.05
N ASP A 102 1.27 -3.13 7.21
CA ASP A 102 1.03 -4.18 6.22
C ASP A 102 1.62 -3.84 4.85
N GLY A 103 2.11 -2.62 4.70
CA GLY A 103 2.71 -2.15 3.46
C GLY A 103 2.88 -0.65 3.43
N VAL A 104 3.20 -0.13 2.25
CA VAL A 104 3.32 1.30 1.99
C VAL A 104 2.44 1.70 0.81
N LEU A 105 1.78 2.84 0.94
CA LEU A 105 0.99 3.44 -0.15
C LEU A 105 1.88 4.44 -0.87
N GLY A 106 2.19 4.16 -2.12
CA GLY A 106 3.16 4.92 -2.90
C GLY A 106 2.54 5.96 -3.82
N LEU A 107 3.38 6.59 -4.61
CA LEU A 107 2.99 7.63 -5.56
C LEU A 107 2.02 7.13 -6.63
N ASP A 108 2.06 5.86 -6.98
CA ASP A 108 1.18 5.24 -7.96
C ASP A 108 -0.30 5.39 -7.61
N PHE A 109 -0.62 5.50 -6.33
CA PHE A 109 -2.00 5.70 -5.89
C PHE A 109 -2.46 7.15 -6.02
N VAL A 110 -1.56 8.13 -5.88
CA VAL A 110 -1.92 9.56 -5.78
C VAL A 110 -1.58 10.37 -7.04
N ARG A 111 -0.86 9.79 -8.01
CA ARG A 111 -0.49 10.51 -9.23
C ARG A 111 -1.72 11.04 -9.96
N GLY A 112 -1.59 12.25 -10.51
CA GLY A 112 -2.67 12.92 -11.21
C GLY A 112 -3.66 13.62 -10.29
N GLN A 113 -3.43 13.58 -8.97
CA GLN A 113 -4.31 14.18 -7.98
C GLN A 113 -3.53 15.11 -7.05
N THR A 114 -4.28 15.87 -6.25
CA THR A 114 -3.70 16.74 -5.22
C THR A 114 -3.80 16.04 -3.88
N LEU A 115 -2.64 15.81 -3.25
CA LEU A 115 -2.53 15.23 -1.92
C LEU A 115 -2.21 16.34 -0.93
N THR A 116 -3.04 16.51 0.08
CA THR A 116 -2.81 17.46 1.17
C THR A 116 -2.73 16.68 2.47
N VAL A 117 -1.61 16.81 3.17
CA VAL A 117 -1.41 16.22 4.49
C VAL A 117 -1.28 17.37 5.50
N ASP A 118 -2.25 17.48 6.39
CA ASP A 118 -2.28 18.53 7.41
C ASP A 118 -1.92 17.92 8.76
N PHE A 119 -0.71 18.20 9.22
CA PHE A 119 -0.21 17.69 10.49
C PHE A 119 -0.75 18.46 11.69
N ARG A 120 -1.33 19.61 11.48
CA ARG A 120 -1.93 20.40 12.54
C ARG A 120 -3.30 19.85 12.93
N THR A 121 -4.10 19.49 11.95
CA THR A 121 -5.44 18.93 12.16
C THR A 121 -5.45 17.40 12.18
N GLY A 122 -4.38 16.75 11.68
CA GLY A 122 -4.34 15.29 11.55
C GLY A 122 -5.27 14.77 10.46
N THR A 123 -5.29 15.42 9.30
CA THR A 123 -6.16 15.03 8.18
C THR A 123 -5.41 14.94 6.87
N ILE A 124 -5.86 14.02 6.01
CA ILE A 124 -5.35 13.85 4.65
C ILE A 124 -6.52 14.04 3.69
N THR A 125 -6.28 14.79 2.62
CA THR A 125 -7.26 14.99 1.55
C THR A 125 -6.62 14.64 0.22
N LEU A 126 -7.32 13.84 -0.58
CA LEU A 126 -6.92 13.48 -1.94
C LEU A 126 -8.04 13.89 -2.89
N THR A 127 -7.72 14.81 -3.82
CA THR A 127 -8.71 15.34 -4.77
C THR A 127 -8.21 15.30 -6.24
#